data_354e6a42d5654b64d2a176b80cf70f82
#
_entry.id   354e6a42d5654b64d2a176b80cf70f82
#
_cell.length_a   1.000
_cell.length_b   1.000
_cell.length_c   1.000
_cell.angle_alpha   90.00
_cell.angle_beta   90.00
_cell.angle_gamma   90.00
#
_symmetry.space_group_name_H-M   'P 1'
#
loop_
_entity.id
_entity.type
_entity.pdbx_description
1 polymer ?
#
loop_
_entity_poly.entity_id
_entity_poly.type
_entity_poly.pdbx_seq_one_letter_code
_entity_poly.pdbx_strand_id
1 'polypeptide(L)'
;GNPTRTSGTFYDAFNVDRSIYRCHTVSSADSKRTNKQNIESLIRKYGKDSNVVLVRVFGEFPKQEDDVFIALSIVEHCCMLDLPDDVPIKRISFGVDVARYGSDETVIAKNVGGRITLPVSFRGQSLMTTVGKIVQLYRQAITEFPRYRGKIYINIDDCGLGGGVTDRLEEVKQEEKLTRMVIVPVNAAGKVPEETLGDGKQKACDIYDNMTTYLWGTVKDALMMEEVSLENDNELVAQLTCRKYRLTSRGKMLLESKEEMKKRGIDSPDRADAVALSCYQKKTFNIGSLVD
;
A
#
# COMPACT_ATOMS: atom_id res chain seq x y z
N GLY A 1 -15.71 0.32 -19.44
CA GLY A 1 -14.79 -0.10 -18.37
C GLY A 1 -13.42 0.48 -18.58
N ASN A 2 -12.58 0.48 -17.55
CA ASN A 2 -11.19 0.89 -17.68
C ASN A 2 -10.38 -0.24 -18.34
N PRO A 3 -9.49 0.05 -19.30
CA PRO A 3 -8.69 -0.95 -20.01
C PRO A 3 -7.44 -1.34 -19.17
N THR A 4 -7.65 -2.16 -18.15
CA THR A 4 -6.60 -2.47 -17.13
C THR A 4 -5.72 -3.67 -17.48
N ARG A 5 -6.08 -4.46 -18.49
CA ARG A 5 -5.37 -5.68 -18.90
C ARG A 5 -5.03 -5.64 -20.37
N THR A 6 -3.91 -6.26 -20.74
CA THR A 6 -3.45 -6.45 -22.13
C THR A 6 -3.85 -7.82 -22.71
N SER A 7 -4.93 -8.43 -22.17
CA SER A 7 -5.47 -9.71 -22.62
C SER A 7 -6.95 -9.85 -22.27
N GLY A 8 -7.63 -10.80 -22.90
CA GLY A 8 -9.04 -11.13 -22.71
C GLY A 8 -9.98 -10.37 -23.64
N THR A 9 -11.26 -10.74 -23.65
CA THR A 9 -12.27 -10.30 -24.62
C THR A 9 -12.36 -8.77 -24.80
N PHE A 10 -12.18 -8.00 -23.70
CA PHE A 10 -12.22 -6.53 -23.80
C PHE A 10 -11.00 -5.97 -24.55
N TYR A 11 -9.82 -6.52 -24.30
CA TYR A 11 -8.61 -6.16 -25.04
C TYR A 11 -8.73 -6.61 -26.51
N ASP A 12 -9.17 -7.85 -26.74
CA ASP A 12 -9.31 -8.43 -28.07
C ASP A 12 -10.29 -7.64 -28.93
N ALA A 13 -11.40 -7.15 -28.33
CA ALA A 13 -12.37 -6.30 -29.02
C ALA A 13 -11.76 -4.99 -29.57
N PHE A 14 -10.71 -4.45 -28.93
CA PHE A 14 -10.00 -3.26 -29.41
C PHE A 14 -8.81 -3.58 -30.32
N ASN A 15 -8.39 -4.85 -30.39
CA ASN A 15 -7.21 -5.32 -31.14
C ASN A 15 -7.62 -6.34 -32.23
N VAL A 16 -7.50 -7.64 -31.94
CA VAL A 16 -7.68 -8.70 -32.93
C VAL A 16 -9.13 -8.81 -33.48
N ASP A 17 -10.11 -8.54 -32.64
CA ASP A 17 -11.55 -8.63 -32.99
C ASP A 17 -12.17 -7.27 -33.33
N ARG A 18 -11.35 -6.24 -33.57
CA ARG A 18 -11.81 -4.87 -33.81
C ARG A 18 -12.80 -4.75 -34.97
N SER A 19 -12.72 -5.66 -35.93
CA SER A 19 -13.65 -5.69 -37.11
C SER A 19 -15.08 -6.04 -36.74
N ILE A 20 -15.31 -6.76 -35.66
CA ILE A 20 -16.64 -7.18 -35.17
C ILE A 20 -17.21 -6.26 -34.10
N TYR A 21 -16.41 -5.37 -33.52
CA TYR A 21 -16.83 -4.47 -32.45
C TYR A 21 -16.73 -3.01 -32.84
N ARG A 22 -17.71 -2.21 -32.42
CA ARG A 22 -17.63 -0.75 -32.49
C ARG A 22 -17.00 -0.21 -31.21
N CYS A 23 -15.73 0.12 -31.29
CA CYS A 23 -14.92 0.54 -30.12
C CYS A 23 -14.89 2.07 -29.99
N HIS A 24 -15.08 2.57 -28.76
CA HIS A 24 -14.97 3.98 -28.42
C HIS A 24 -14.02 4.13 -27.24
N THR A 25 -13.00 4.99 -27.38
CA THR A 25 -12.13 5.42 -26.30
C THR A 25 -12.55 6.83 -25.86
N VAL A 26 -12.75 7.03 -24.58
CA VAL A 26 -13.13 8.32 -24.00
C VAL A 26 -12.08 8.74 -22.98
N SER A 27 -11.42 9.85 -23.26
CA SER A 27 -10.46 10.44 -22.33
C SER A 27 -11.17 11.22 -21.22
N SER A 28 -10.75 11.02 -19.97
CA SER A 28 -11.17 11.85 -18.84
C SER A 28 -10.75 13.32 -19.03
N ALA A 29 -9.68 13.56 -19.80
CA ALA A 29 -9.25 14.91 -20.14
C ALA A 29 -10.27 15.68 -20.98
N ASP A 30 -11.11 14.99 -21.78
CA ASP A 30 -12.14 15.62 -22.63
C ASP A 30 -13.48 15.75 -21.90
N SER A 31 -13.67 15.08 -20.78
CA SER A 31 -14.92 15.13 -20.03
C SER A 31 -15.07 16.45 -19.24
N LYS A 32 -16.26 17.04 -19.29
CA LYS A 32 -16.61 18.22 -18.46
C LYS A 32 -16.84 17.90 -16.98
N ARG A 33 -17.00 16.60 -16.63
CA ARG A 33 -17.32 16.16 -15.27
C ARG A 33 -16.09 15.82 -14.42
N THR A 34 -14.91 15.80 -15.05
CA THR A 34 -13.66 15.44 -14.37
C THR A 34 -12.94 16.64 -13.76
N ASN A 35 -12.25 16.45 -12.66
CA ASN A 35 -11.40 17.45 -12.06
C ASN A 35 -10.09 17.59 -12.88
N LYS A 36 -9.97 18.67 -13.63
CA LYS A 36 -8.82 18.93 -14.51
C LYS A 36 -7.50 19.06 -13.74
N GLN A 37 -7.55 19.68 -12.55
CA GLN A 37 -6.36 19.84 -11.71
C GLN A 37 -5.80 18.50 -11.26
N ASN A 38 -6.66 17.54 -10.89
CA ASN A 38 -6.23 16.18 -10.57
C ASN A 38 -5.60 15.46 -11.76
N ILE A 39 -6.18 15.62 -12.96
CA ILE A 39 -5.63 15.06 -14.20
C ILE A 39 -4.25 15.63 -14.50
N GLU A 40 -4.09 16.95 -14.45
CA GLU A 40 -2.82 17.63 -14.69
C GLU A 40 -1.76 17.22 -13.65
N SER A 41 -2.18 17.08 -12.39
CA SER A 41 -1.31 16.60 -11.31
C SER A 41 -0.80 15.19 -11.58
N LEU A 42 -1.69 14.27 -11.95
CA LEU A 42 -1.32 12.89 -12.30
C LEU A 42 -0.36 12.83 -13.49
N ILE A 43 -0.66 13.58 -14.56
CA ILE A 43 0.20 13.62 -15.74
C ILE A 43 1.58 14.20 -15.40
N ARG A 44 1.65 15.27 -14.62
CA ARG A 44 2.91 15.90 -14.22
C ARG A 44 3.74 14.99 -13.32
N LYS A 45 3.08 14.25 -12.41
CA LYS A 45 3.75 13.44 -11.38
C LYS A 45 4.24 12.10 -11.92
N TYR A 46 3.42 11.42 -12.74
CA TYR A 46 3.71 10.05 -13.22
C TYR A 46 4.11 9.98 -14.69
N GLY A 47 4.01 11.07 -15.42
CA GLY A 47 4.27 11.13 -16.85
C GLY A 47 3.07 10.68 -17.70
N LYS A 48 2.97 11.27 -18.89
CA LYS A 48 1.88 11.04 -19.83
C LYS A 48 1.78 9.57 -20.30
N ASP A 49 2.93 8.89 -20.35
CA ASP A 49 3.06 7.52 -20.86
C ASP A 49 3.00 6.45 -19.76
N SER A 50 2.78 6.82 -18.49
CA SER A 50 2.65 5.85 -17.41
C SER A 50 1.34 5.07 -17.51
N ASN A 51 1.35 3.79 -17.13
CA ASN A 51 0.18 2.93 -17.22
C ASN A 51 -1.03 3.48 -16.49
N VAL A 52 -0.85 4.12 -15.33
CA VAL A 52 -1.93 4.74 -14.58
C VAL A 52 -2.57 5.90 -15.33
N VAL A 53 -1.77 6.74 -16.02
CA VAL A 53 -2.26 7.87 -16.81
C VAL A 53 -2.93 7.37 -18.10
N LEU A 54 -2.34 6.40 -18.80
CA LEU A 54 -2.96 5.77 -19.97
C LEU A 54 -4.35 5.24 -19.64
N VAL A 55 -4.47 4.44 -18.58
CA VAL A 55 -5.73 3.79 -18.22
C VAL A 55 -6.75 4.76 -17.62
N ARG A 56 -6.38 5.54 -16.60
CA ARG A 56 -7.33 6.36 -15.82
C ARG A 56 -7.63 7.71 -16.43
N VAL A 57 -6.68 8.27 -17.20
CA VAL A 57 -6.87 9.57 -17.84
C VAL A 57 -7.29 9.43 -19.29
N PHE A 58 -6.54 8.67 -20.09
CA PHE A 58 -6.77 8.58 -21.52
C PHE A 58 -7.74 7.45 -21.93
N GLY A 59 -8.03 6.50 -21.03
CA GLY A 59 -8.85 5.32 -21.36
C GLY A 59 -8.16 4.38 -22.36
N GLU A 60 -6.84 4.40 -22.39
CA GLU A 60 -5.99 3.59 -23.26
C GLU A 60 -5.46 2.37 -22.49
N PHE A 61 -5.17 1.28 -23.21
CA PHE A 61 -4.59 0.09 -22.62
C PHE A 61 -3.15 0.37 -22.10
N PRO A 62 -2.77 -0.27 -20.98
CA PRO A 62 -1.43 -0.11 -20.42
C PRO A 62 -0.39 -0.69 -21.38
N LYS A 63 0.81 -0.14 -21.37
CA LYS A 63 1.97 -0.77 -21.99
C LYS A 63 2.36 -1.99 -21.15
N GLN A 64 2.76 -3.08 -21.81
CA GLN A 64 3.29 -4.23 -21.10
C GLN A 64 4.63 -3.85 -20.49
N GLU A 65 4.69 -3.73 -19.17
CA GLU A 65 5.93 -3.53 -18.42
C GLU A 65 6.18 -4.79 -17.59
N ASP A 66 7.17 -5.58 -17.98
CA ASP A 66 7.50 -6.87 -17.33
C ASP A 66 8.23 -6.68 -16.00
N ASP A 67 8.62 -5.45 -15.64
CA ASP A 67 9.43 -5.12 -14.47
C ASP A 67 8.70 -4.36 -13.35
N VAL A 68 7.39 -4.13 -13.46
CA VAL A 68 6.61 -3.54 -12.35
C VAL A 68 6.36 -4.56 -11.25
N PHE A 69 6.49 -4.13 -10.00
CA PHE A 69 6.37 -5.05 -8.87
C PHE A 69 4.93 -5.50 -8.62
N ILE A 70 3.96 -4.58 -8.72
CA ILE A 70 2.52 -4.86 -8.60
C ILE A 70 1.81 -4.39 -9.85
N ALA A 71 1.15 -5.29 -10.56
CA ALA A 71 0.45 -4.98 -11.80
C ALA A 71 -0.80 -4.11 -11.55
N LEU A 72 -1.05 -3.13 -12.43
CA LEU A 72 -2.20 -2.22 -12.33
C LEU A 72 -3.53 -2.99 -12.30
N SER A 73 -3.67 -4.07 -13.07
CA SER A 73 -4.90 -4.88 -13.10
C SER A 73 -5.25 -5.49 -11.74
N ILE A 74 -4.25 -5.86 -10.94
CA ILE A 74 -4.46 -6.41 -9.59
C ILE A 74 -4.92 -5.29 -8.64
N VAL A 75 -4.28 -4.13 -8.67
CA VAL A 75 -4.64 -2.99 -7.82
C VAL A 75 -6.05 -2.47 -8.15
N GLU A 76 -6.37 -2.30 -9.44
CA GLU A 76 -7.71 -1.89 -9.89
C GLU A 76 -8.79 -2.89 -9.48
N HIS A 77 -8.51 -4.18 -9.56
CA HIS A 77 -9.43 -5.21 -9.09
C HIS A 77 -9.72 -5.05 -7.59
N CYS A 78 -8.68 -4.89 -6.77
CA CYS A 78 -8.83 -4.72 -5.32
C CYS A 78 -9.47 -3.37 -4.91
N CYS A 79 -9.42 -2.34 -5.76
CA CYS A 79 -10.19 -1.11 -5.56
C CYS A 79 -11.71 -1.30 -5.80
N MET A 80 -12.10 -2.33 -6.52
CA MET A 80 -13.51 -2.69 -6.78
C MET A 80 -13.99 -3.87 -5.95
N LEU A 81 -13.08 -4.50 -5.21
CA LEU A 81 -13.38 -5.68 -4.40
C LEU A 81 -14.20 -5.27 -3.17
N ASP A 82 -15.35 -5.90 -3.01
CA ASP A 82 -16.20 -5.77 -1.82
C ASP A 82 -15.99 -6.98 -0.91
N LEU A 83 -15.31 -6.76 0.21
CA LEU A 83 -15.09 -7.82 1.20
C LEU A 83 -16.39 -8.04 2.00
N PRO A 84 -16.73 -9.29 2.37
CA PRO A 84 -17.95 -9.59 3.11
C PRO A 84 -18.00 -8.85 4.47
N ASP A 85 -19.16 -8.27 4.80
CA ASP A 85 -19.37 -7.52 6.06
C ASP A 85 -19.66 -8.42 7.26
N ASP A 86 -20.08 -9.65 7.02
CA ASP A 86 -20.46 -10.64 8.03
C ASP A 86 -19.26 -11.41 8.60
N VAL A 87 -18.06 -11.24 8.02
CA VAL A 87 -16.85 -11.88 8.52
C VAL A 87 -16.32 -11.14 9.75
N PRO A 88 -16.09 -11.85 10.88
CA PRO A 88 -15.50 -11.21 12.06
C PRO A 88 -14.16 -10.56 11.77
N ILE A 89 -13.98 -9.32 12.24
CA ILE A 89 -12.72 -8.59 12.12
C ILE A 89 -11.64 -9.34 12.90
N LYS A 90 -10.68 -9.93 12.18
CA LYS A 90 -9.56 -10.66 12.78
C LYS A 90 -8.49 -9.74 13.32
N ARG A 91 -8.28 -8.59 12.68
CA ARG A 91 -7.20 -7.66 13.01
C ARG A 91 -7.58 -6.24 12.61
N ILE A 92 -7.16 -5.27 13.44
CA ILE A 92 -7.11 -3.85 13.10
C ILE A 92 -5.65 -3.41 13.19
N SER A 93 -5.14 -2.80 12.14
CA SER A 93 -3.78 -2.25 12.08
C SER A 93 -3.74 -0.92 11.36
N PHE A 94 -2.79 -0.09 11.77
CA PHE A 94 -2.45 1.16 11.11
C PHE A 94 -1.02 1.04 10.59
N GLY A 95 -0.76 1.46 9.36
CA GLY A 95 0.57 1.64 8.81
C GLY A 95 0.88 3.13 8.77
N VAL A 96 1.99 3.52 9.34
CA VAL A 96 2.38 4.94 9.50
C VAL A 96 3.71 5.17 8.81
N ASP A 97 3.69 5.89 7.68
CA ASP A 97 4.88 6.45 7.03
C ASP A 97 5.03 7.90 7.48
N VAL A 98 6.17 8.22 8.09
CA VAL A 98 6.39 9.49 8.79
C VAL A 98 7.31 10.40 8.00
N ALA A 99 6.79 11.56 7.57
CA ALA A 99 7.56 12.67 7.06
C ALA A 99 7.45 13.90 7.99
N ARG A 100 8.42 14.80 7.98
CA ARG A 100 8.38 16.02 8.80
C ARG A 100 8.32 17.28 7.96
N TYR A 101 9.36 17.54 7.20
CA TYR A 101 9.49 18.71 6.34
C TYR A 101 9.98 18.29 4.96
N GLY A 102 9.49 18.95 3.91
CA GLY A 102 9.86 18.64 2.55
C GLY A 102 8.65 18.30 1.68
N SER A 103 8.90 17.60 0.57
CA SER A 103 7.89 17.16 -0.39
C SER A 103 7.12 15.92 0.05
N ASP A 104 7.68 15.13 0.96
CA ASP A 104 7.13 13.84 1.38
C ASP A 104 5.91 14.01 2.30
N GLU A 105 4.99 13.08 2.23
CA GLU A 105 3.73 13.07 2.97
C GLU A 105 3.85 12.17 4.21
N THR A 106 3.36 12.64 5.38
CA THR A 106 3.01 11.70 6.45
C THR A 106 1.68 11.07 6.10
N VAL A 107 1.64 9.75 6.02
CA VAL A 107 0.44 8.99 5.69
C VAL A 107 0.15 7.96 6.77
N ILE A 108 -1.14 7.85 7.14
CA ILE A 108 -1.63 6.78 8.01
C ILE A 108 -2.65 5.97 7.23
N ALA A 109 -2.31 4.73 6.92
CA ALA A 109 -3.21 3.75 6.36
C ALA A 109 -3.91 2.97 7.46
N LYS A 110 -5.24 2.81 7.38
CA LYS A 110 -6.07 2.03 8.31
C LYS A 110 -6.52 0.75 7.62
N ASN A 111 -6.15 -0.39 8.18
CA ASN A 111 -6.55 -1.72 7.72
C ASN A 111 -7.46 -2.38 8.76
N VAL A 112 -8.71 -2.63 8.40
CA VAL A 112 -9.72 -3.27 9.24
C VAL A 112 -10.20 -4.54 8.58
N GLY A 113 -9.68 -5.68 9.02
CA GLY A 113 -10.06 -6.98 8.47
C GLY A 113 -9.83 -7.12 6.96
N GLY A 114 -8.81 -6.44 6.43
CA GLY A 114 -8.49 -6.40 4.99
C GLY A 114 -8.99 -5.16 4.25
N ARG A 115 -9.93 -4.39 4.81
CA ARG A 115 -10.36 -3.11 4.20
C ARG A 115 -9.35 -2.01 4.52
N ILE A 116 -8.68 -1.50 3.50
CA ILE A 116 -7.60 -0.50 3.64
C ILE A 116 -8.09 0.85 3.14
N THR A 117 -8.01 1.86 4.03
CA THR A 117 -8.33 3.26 3.75
C THR A 117 -7.18 4.17 4.18
N LEU A 118 -7.17 5.41 3.66
CA LEU A 118 -6.15 6.43 3.94
C LEU A 118 -6.76 7.63 4.68
N PRO A 119 -7.15 7.48 5.97
CA PRO A 119 -7.86 8.52 6.71
C PRO A 119 -7.01 9.78 6.97
N VAL A 120 -5.70 9.68 6.88
CA VAL A 120 -4.78 10.80 7.16
C VAL A 120 -3.65 10.84 6.13
N SER A 121 -3.49 12.02 5.53
CA SER A 121 -2.40 12.37 4.65
C SER A 121 -2.14 13.87 4.79
N PHE A 122 -0.92 14.28 5.17
CA PHE A 122 -0.53 15.68 5.32
C PHE A 122 0.96 15.89 5.16
N ARG A 123 1.36 17.16 4.93
CA ARG A 123 2.76 17.58 4.80
C ARG A 123 3.11 18.64 5.83
N GLY A 124 4.38 18.77 6.16
CA GLY A 124 4.93 19.88 6.92
C GLY A 124 4.43 20.00 8.37
N GLN A 125 3.95 18.92 8.98
CA GLN A 125 3.47 18.91 10.36
C GLN A 125 4.53 18.37 11.33
N SER A 126 4.36 18.67 12.61
CA SER A 126 5.24 18.16 13.66
C SER A 126 5.00 16.67 13.93
N LEU A 127 6.02 15.99 14.49
CA LEU A 127 5.88 14.60 14.95
C LEU A 127 4.79 14.46 16.03
N MET A 128 4.61 15.49 16.86
CA MET A 128 3.54 15.51 17.90
C MET A 128 2.14 15.53 17.26
N THR A 129 1.97 16.22 16.12
CA THR A 129 0.71 16.18 15.36
C THR A 129 0.44 14.76 14.85
N THR A 130 1.46 14.06 14.35
CA THR A 130 1.37 12.65 13.92
C THR A 130 0.94 11.75 15.08
N VAL A 131 1.56 11.88 16.25
CA VAL A 131 1.19 11.12 17.46
C VAL A 131 -0.28 11.38 17.82
N GLY A 132 -0.70 12.65 17.86
CA GLY A 132 -2.09 13.03 18.14
C GLY A 132 -3.09 12.41 17.17
N LYS A 133 -2.75 12.35 15.86
CA LYS A 133 -3.58 11.72 14.83
C LYS A 133 -3.67 10.20 15.03
N ILE A 134 -2.57 9.53 15.34
CA ILE A 134 -2.56 8.09 15.64
C ILE A 134 -3.48 7.78 16.84
N VAL A 135 -3.36 8.53 17.93
CA VAL A 135 -4.20 8.34 19.13
C VAL A 135 -5.68 8.61 18.81
N GLN A 136 -5.97 9.64 18.02
CA GLN A 136 -7.32 9.93 17.54
C GLN A 136 -7.90 8.74 16.75
N LEU A 137 -7.18 8.24 15.76
CA LEU A 137 -7.61 7.10 14.93
C LEU A 137 -7.78 5.82 15.76
N TYR A 138 -6.88 5.57 16.72
CA TYR A 138 -7.01 4.44 17.64
C TYR A 138 -8.32 4.51 18.44
N ARG A 139 -8.67 5.68 18.99
CA ARG A 139 -9.93 5.88 19.74
C ARG A 139 -11.14 5.75 18.83
N GLN A 140 -11.06 6.29 17.60
CA GLN A 140 -12.12 6.12 16.60
C GLN A 140 -12.35 4.65 16.27
N ALA A 141 -11.30 3.86 16.06
CA ALA A 141 -11.43 2.43 15.78
C ALA A 141 -12.10 1.65 16.91
N ILE A 142 -11.83 2.01 18.17
CA ILE A 142 -12.52 1.39 19.32
C ILE A 142 -14.02 1.69 19.31
N THR A 143 -14.41 2.92 18.97
CA THR A 143 -15.79 3.37 18.92
C THR A 143 -16.55 2.82 17.72
N GLU A 144 -15.89 2.80 16.55
CA GLU A 144 -16.45 2.33 15.27
C GLU A 144 -16.66 0.80 15.26
N PHE A 145 -15.75 0.07 15.92
CA PHE A 145 -15.79 -1.40 15.99
C PHE A 145 -15.94 -1.93 17.41
N PRO A 146 -17.09 -1.68 18.09
CA PRO A 146 -17.28 -2.01 19.50
C PRO A 146 -17.30 -3.52 19.79
N ARG A 147 -17.55 -4.35 18.76
CA ARG A 147 -17.50 -5.83 18.88
C ARG A 147 -16.09 -6.39 18.79
N TYR A 148 -15.16 -5.67 18.18
CA TYR A 148 -13.75 -6.08 18.11
C TYR A 148 -13.09 -5.88 19.48
N ARG A 149 -12.61 -6.94 20.10
CA ARG A 149 -11.94 -6.92 21.42
C ARG A 149 -10.43 -7.16 21.35
N GLY A 150 -9.91 -7.40 20.17
CA GLY A 150 -8.49 -7.67 19.94
C GLY A 150 -7.59 -6.44 20.13
N LYS A 151 -6.30 -6.64 19.96
CA LYS A 151 -5.30 -5.58 19.95
C LYS A 151 -5.37 -4.78 18.65
N ILE A 152 -5.05 -3.50 18.72
CA ILE A 152 -4.93 -2.59 17.58
C ILE A 152 -3.45 -2.30 17.38
N TYR A 153 -2.92 -2.64 16.21
CA TYR A 153 -1.51 -2.57 15.90
C TYR A 153 -1.19 -1.25 15.18
N ILE A 154 -0.13 -0.57 15.62
CA ILE A 154 0.39 0.64 14.98
C ILE A 154 1.78 0.30 14.46
N ASN A 155 1.87 -0.01 13.18
CA ASN A 155 3.13 -0.33 12.51
C ASN A 155 3.73 0.98 11.98
N ILE A 156 4.87 1.39 12.51
CA ILE A 156 5.50 2.69 12.20
C ILE A 156 6.82 2.41 11.50
N ASP A 157 7.10 3.06 10.36
CA ASP A 157 8.46 3.08 9.83
C ASP A 157 9.38 3.78 10.82
N ASP A 158 10.19 2.98 11.50
CA ASP A 158 11.09 3.44 12.57
C ASP A 158 12.42 3.98 12.04
N CYS A 159 12.57 4.10 10.71
CA CYS A 159 13.73 4.69 10.09
C CYS A 159 13.72 6.22 10.27
N GLY A 160 14.80 6.77 10.82
CA GLY A 160 14.99 8.21 10.96
C GLY A 160 13.95 8.88 11.85
N LEU A 161 12.99 9.61 11.27
CA LEU A 161 12.02 10.41 12.03
C LEU A 161 10.95 9.60 12.74
N GLY A 162 10.67 8.40 12.27
CA GLY A 162 9.66 7.52 12.87
C GLY A 162 9.99 7.10 14.29
N GLY A 163 11.28 6.96 14.65
CA GLY A 163 11.71 6.67 16.01
C GLY A 163 11.18 7.67 17.04
N GLY A 164 11.19 8.96 16.72
CA GLY A 164 10.62 9.99 17.61
C GLY A 164 9.08 9.90 17.77
N VAL A 165 8.38 9.39 16.75
CA VAL A 165 6.93 9.10 16.87
C VAL A 165 6.71 7.85 17.73
N THR A 166 7.51 6.81 17.53
CA THR A 166 7.47 5.57 18.31
C THR A 166 7.67 5.85 19.80
N ASP A 167 8.73 6.56 20.16
CA ASP A 167 9.08 6.88 21.56
C ASP A 167 7.94 7.67 22.23
N ARG A 168 7.49 8.76 21.60
CA ARG A 168 6.40 9.58 22.16
C ARG A 168 5.09 8.81 22.25
N LEU A 169 4.79 7.95 21.28
CA LEU A 169 3.56 7.15 21.31
C LEU A 169 3.58 6.10 22.44
N GLU A 170 4.74 5.52 22.77
CA GLU A 170 4.88 4.62 23.95
C GLU A 170 4.65 5.40 25.27
N GLU A 171 5.17 6.62 25.40
CA GLU A 171 4.88 7.49 26.56
C GLU A 171 3.39 7.76 26.70
N VAL A 172 2.72 8.24 25.62
CA VAL A 172 1.27 8.54 25.61
C VAL A 172 0.44 7.29 25.92
N LYS A 173 0.83 6.13 25.39
CA LYS A 173 0.18 4.86 25.67
C LYS A 173 0.22 4.51 27.15
N GLN A 174 1.31 4.79 27.85
CA GLN A 174 1.44 4.57 29.30
C GLN A 174 0.63 5.62 30.08
N GLU A 175 0.79 6.91 29.76
CA GLU A 175 0.11 8.04 30.39
C GLU A 175 -1.43 7.87 30.35
N GLU A 176 -1.97 7.50 29.18
CA GLU A 176 -3.41 7.39 28.92
C GLU A 176 -3.96 5.96 29.07
N LYS A 177 -3.12 5.00 29.46
CA LYS A 177 -3.48 3.58 29.66
C LYS A 177 -4.15 2.95 28.43
N LEU A 178 -3.57 3.16 27.24
CA LEU A 178 -4.13 2.64 25.97
C LEU A 178 -3.82 1.15 25.81
N THR A 179 -4.44 0.31 26.66
CA THR A 179 -4.08 -1.11 26.87
C THR A 179 -4.25 -2.00 25.65
N ARG A 180 -5.06 -1.61 24.66
CA ARG A 180 -5.27 -2.37 23.42
C ARG A 180 -4.32 -1.94 22.31
N MET A 181 -3.57 -0.85 22.45
CA MET A 181 -2.59 -0.38 21.49
C MET A 181 -1.31 -1.23 21.55
N VAL A 182 -0.87 -1.71 20.40
CA VAL A 182 0.42 -2.39 20.22
C VAL A 182 1.24 -1.60 19.21
N ILE A 183 2.31 -0.98 19.66
CA ILE A 183 3.22 -0.23 18.82
C ILE A 183 4.25 -1.20 18.26
N VAL A 184 4.43 -1.19 16.96
CA VAL A 184 5.33 -2.07 16.22
C VAL A 184 6.29 -1.21 15.42
N PRO A 185 7.48 -0.92 15.95
CA PRO A 185 8.52 -0.27 15.16
C PRO A 185 8.99 -1.23 14.04
N VAL A 186 8.97 -0.74 12.81
CA VAL A 186 9.37 -1.48 11.61
C VAL A 186 10.58 -0.79 11.00
N ASN A 187 11.73 -1.43 11.10
CA ASN A 187 12.94 -0.93 10.46
C ASN A 187 12.96 -1.39 8.99
N ALA A 188 12.52 -0.52 8.07
CA ALA A 188 12.51 -0.78 6.63
C ALA A 188 13.91 -1.01 6.02
N ALA A 189 14.97 -0.52 6.69
CA ALA A 189 16.36 -0.79 6.33
C ALA A 189 16.90 -2.08 6.98
N GLY A 190 16.11 -2.76 7.81
CA GLY A 190 16.50 -3.95 8.55
C GLY A 190 16.58 -5.21 7.69
N LYS A 191 16.88 -6.33 8.36
CA LYS A 191 16.93 -7.64 7.74
C LYS A 191 15.52 -8.19 7.52
N VAL A 192 15.35 -8.93 6.41
CA VAL A 192 14.12 -9.70 6.14
C VAL A 192 13.96 -10.79 7.21
N PRO A 193 12.76 -11.00 7.76
CA PRO A 193 12.51 -12.07 8.72
C PRO A 193 12.82 -13.47 8.14
N GLU A 194 13.28 -14.37 9.00
CA GLU A 194 13.47 -15.79 8.64
C GLU A 194 12.18 -16.60 8.72
N GLU A 195 11.04 -15.95 8.56
CA GLU A 195 9.77 -16.64 8.57
C GLU A 195 9.52 -17.38 7.25
N THR A 196 8.76 -18.47 7.36
CA THR A 196 8.35 -19.26 6.21
C THR A 196 7.08 -18.68 5.60
N LEU A 197 7.04 -18.56 4.28
CA LEU A 197 5.90 -18.03 3.52
C LEU A 197 5.01 -19.17 2.98
N GLY A 198 3.75 -18.86 2.79
CA GLY A 198 2.78 -19.71 2.09
C GLY A 198 2.73 -21.15 2.61
N ASP A 199 3.13 -22.10 1.76
CA ASP A 199 3.07 -23.55 2.01
C ASP A 199 4.16 -24.10 2.95
N GLY A 200 4.93 -23.22 3.59
CA GLY A 200 5.95 -23.61 4.56
C GLY A 200 7.29 -24.03 3.96
N LYS A 201 7.52 -23.88 2.65
CA LYS A 201 8.74 -24.36 1.98
C LYS A 201 9.81 -23.29 1.78
N GLN A 202 9.44 -22.02 1.64
CA GLN A 202 10.38 -20.94 1.36
C GLN A 202 10.38 -19.92 2.49
N LYS A 203 11.58 -19.46 2.87
CA LYS A 203 11.73 -18.37 3.83
C LYS A 203 11.65 -17.01 3.11
N ALA A 204 11.08 -16.00 3.78
CA ALA A 204 11.01 -14.65 3.25
C ALA A 204 12.40 -14.09 2.90
N CYS A 205 13.41 -14.36 3.72
CA CYS A 205 14.78 -13.95 3.48
C CYS A 205 15.46 -14.61 2.27
N ASP A 206 14.91 -15.72 1.73
CA ASP A 206 15.41 -16.36 0.51
C ASP A 206 14.79 -15.73 -0.75
N ILE A 207 13.62 -15.11 -0.64
CA ILE A 207 12.86 -14.51 -1.74
C ILE A 207 13.16 -13.01 -1.87
N TYR A 208 13.18 -12.29 -0.76
CA TYR A 208 13.32 -10.84 -0.73
C TYR A 208 14.71 -10.41 -0.26
N ASP A 209 15.33 -9.42 -0.94
CA ASP A 209 16.69 -9.00 -0.64
C ASP A 209 16.77 -8.05 0.56
N ASN A 210 15.74 -7.22 0.79
CA ASN A 210 15.65 -6.30 1.92
C ASN A 210 14.24 -6.20 2.49
N MET A 211 14.14 -5.56 3.67
CA MET A 211 12.87 -5.45 4.41
C MET A 211 11.81 -4.65 3.64
N THR A 212 12.17 -3.58 2.94
CA THR A 212 11.24 -2.82 2.10
C THR A 212 10.61 -3.70 1.02
N THR A 213 11.41 -4.52 0.33
CA THR A 213 10.91 -5.45 -0.69
C THR A 213 9.98 -6.50 -0.08
N TYR A 214 10.30 -6.99 1.11
CA TYR A 214 9.44 -7.93 1.84
C TYR A 214 8.10 -7.30 2.24
N LEU A 215 8.08 -6.06 2.77
CA LEU A 215 6.86 -5.35 3.12
C LEU A 215 5.93 -5.17 1.89
N TRP A 216 6.50 -4.78 0.76
CA TRP A 216 5.76 -4.67 -0.50
C TRP A 216 5.33 -6.04 -1.04
N GLY A 217 6.12 -7.08 -0.80
CA GLY A 217 5.77 -8.47 -1.11
C GLY A 217 4.53 -8.92 -0.37
N THR A 218 4.40 -8.59 0.93
CA THR A 218 3.20 -8.91 1.71
C THR A 218 1.93 -8.23 1.17
N VAL A 219 2.04 -6.99 0.69
CA VAL A 219 0.93 -6.30 0.02
C VAL A 219 0.58 -6.99 -1.28
N LYS A 220 1.59 -7.27 -2.12
CA LYS A 220 1.38 -7.96 -3.40
C LYS A 220 0.65 -9.28 -3.22
N ASP A 221 1.09 -10.09 -2.25
CA ASP A 221 0.49 -11.39 -1.96
C ASP A 221 -0.96 -11.23 -1.47
N ALA A 222 -1.22 -10.29 -0.55
CA ALA A 222 -2.56 -10.02 -0.05
C ALA A 222 -3.53 -9.52 -1.15
N LEU A 223 -3.04 -8.70 -2.09
CA LEU A 223 -3.80 -8.26 -3.26
C LEU A 223 -4.08 -9.43 -4.22
N MET A 224 -3.09 -10.27 -4.50
CA MET A 224 -3.24 -11.43 -5.39
C MET A 224 -4.19 -12.49 -4.82
N MET A 225 -4.23 -12.65 -3.49
CA MET A 225 -5.13 -13.57 -2.78
C MET A 225 -6.52 -12.98 -2.49
N GLU A 226 -6.78 -11.74 -2.93
CA GLU A 226 -8.03 -11.01 -2.68
C GLU A 226 -8.37 -10.89 -1.17
N GLU A 227 -7.34 -10.88 -0.32
CA GLU A 227 -7.48 -10.74 1.13
C GLU A 227 -7.68 -9.28 1.57
N VAL A 228 -7.41 -8.33 0.67
CA VAL A 228 -7.55 -6.89 0.94
C VAL A 228 -8.31 -6.17 -0.15
N SER A 229 -9.13 -5.21 0.25
CA SER A 229 -9.71 -4.18 -0.61
C SER A 229 -9.04 -2.83 -0.34
N LEU A 230 -8.92 -2.03 -1.39
CA LEU A 230 -8.26 -0.73 -1.34
C LEU A 230 -9.25 0.40 -1.56
N GLU A 231 -9.03 1.51 -0.85
CA GLU A 231 -9.69 2.77 -1.21
C GLU A 231 -9.33 3.16 -2.65
N ASN A 232 -10.34 3.56 -3.43
CA ASN A 232 -10.16 3.95 -4.83
C ASN A 232 -9.55 5.37 -4.92
N ASP A 233 -8.29 5.50 -4.48
CA ASP A 233 -7.49 6.71 -4.51
C ASP A 233 -6.50 6.66 -5.68
N ASN A 234 -6.57 7.64 -6.58
CA ASN A 234 -5.72 7.69 -7.78
C ASN A 234 -4.23 7.75 -7.48
N GLU A 235 -3.87 8.43 -6.41
CA GLU A 235 -2.48 8.58 -5.99
C GLU A 235 -1.94 7.25 -5.44
N LEU A 236 -2.72 6.56 -4.58
CA LEU A 236 -2.36 5.25 -4.06
C LEU A 236 -2.17 4.24 -5.20
N VAL A 237 -3.12 4.19 -6.15
CA VAL A 237 -3.02 3.27 -7.29
C VAL A 237 -1.77 3.55 -8.11
N ALA A 238 -1.47 4.82 -8.39
CA ALA A 238 -0.27 5.20 -9.12
C ALA A 238 1.00 4.81 -8.37
N GLN A 239 1.06 5.03 -7.06
CA GLN A 239 2.21 4.68 -6.22
C GLN A 239 2.43 3.16 -6.14
N LEU A 240 1.38 2.36 -5.98
CA LEU A 240 1.47 0.90 -5.93
C LEU A 240 1.96 0.29 -7.25
N THR A 241 1.66 0.94 -8.38
CA THR A 241 1.90 0.40 -9.72
C THR A 241 3.09 1.00 -10.49
N CYS A 242 3.77 2.01 -9.92
CA CYS A 242 4.90 2.67 -10.60
C CYS A 242 6.26 2.08 -10.22
N ARG A 243 6.35 1.31 -9.14
CA ARG A 243 7.62 0.83 -8.59
C ARG A 243 8.07 -0.44 -9.30
N LYS A 244 9.33 -0.43 -9.73
CA LYS A 244 9.95 -1.54 -10.45
C LYS A 244 10.68 -2.50 -9.52
N TYR A 245 11.03 -3.67 -10.02
CA TYR A 245 11.88 -4.62 -9.31
C TYR A 245 12.89 -5.27 -10.26
N ARG A 246 13.91 -5.87 -9.66
CA ARG A 246 14.89 -6.71 -10.38
C ARG A 246 15.24 -7.93 -9.54
N LEU A 247 15.77 -8.94 -10.19
CA LEU A 247 16.40 -10.06 -9.50
C LEU A 247 17.87 -9.73 -9.24
N THR A 248 18.32 -9.96 -8.01
CA THR A 248 19.73 -9.84 -7.65
C THR A 248 20.53 -11.01 -8.21
N SER A 249 21.86 -10.93 -8.18
CA SER A 249 22.74 -12.05 -8.57
C SER A 249 22.52 -13.33 -7.77
N ARG A 250 21.87 -13.22 -6.60
CA ARG A 250 21.46 -14.33 -5.73
C ARG A 250 20.04 -14.83 -6.01
N GLY A 251 19.38 -14.31 -7.05
CA GLY A 251 18.02 -14.68 -7.42
C GLY A 251 16.92 -14.10 -6.51
N LYS A 252 17.25 -13.19 -5.60
CA LYS A 252 16.28 -12.54 -4.72
C LYS A 252 15.64 -11.34 -5.41
N MET A 253 14.35 -11.08 -5.11
CA MET A 253 13.69 -9.86 -5.55
C MET A 253 14.23 -8.65 -4.79
N LEU A 254 14.53 -7.59 -5.52
CA LEU A 254 14.93 -6.29 -4.98
C LEU A 254 14.08 -5.20 -5.63
N LEU A 255 13.33 -4.52 -4.80
CA LEU A 255 12.50 -3.40 -5.21
C LEU A 255 13.37 -2.18 -5.53
N GLU A 256 12.94 -1.39 -6.51
CA GLU A 256 13.55 -0.12 -6.86
C GLU A 256 13.61 0.81 -5.64
N SER A 257 14.75 1.45 -5.40
CA SER A 257 14.92 2.37 -4.28
C SER A 257 14.21 3.72 -4.53
N LYS A 258 13.94 4.49 -3.45
CA LYS A 258 13.36 5.85 -3.59
C LYS A 258 14.26 6.77 -4.42
N GLU A 259 15.60 6.59 -4.35
CA GLU A 259 16.58 7.33 -5.13
C GLU A 259 16.51 6.97 -6.63
N GLU A 260 16.33 5.70 -6.94
CA GLU A 260 16.14 5.25 -8.34
C GLU A 260 14.83 5.79 -8.91
N MET A 261 13.72 5.75 -8.14
CA MET A 261 12.44 6.37 -8.51
C MET A 261 12.60 7.87 -8.78
N LYS A 262 13.29 8.59 -7.90
CA LYS A 262 13.54 10.03 -8.05
C LYS A 262 14.34 10.35 -9.33
N LYS A 263 15.30 9.52 -9.72
CA LYS A 263 16.04 9.67 -11.00
C LYS A 263 15.11 9.52 -12.22
N ARG A 264 14.00 8.78 -12.08
CA ARG A 264 12.95 8.68 -13.11
C ARG A 264 11.92 9.81 -13.02
N GLY A 265 12.08 10.78 -12.09
CA GLY A 265 11.14 11.87 -11.87
C GLY A 265 9.88 11.46 -11.11
N ILE A 266 9.92 10.35 -10.37
CA ILE A 266 8.80 9.84 -9.57
C ILE A 266 9.07 10.17 -8.10
N ASP A 267 8.08 10.75 -7.42
CA ASP A 267 8.14 11.09 -6.00
C ASP A 267 8.08 9.84 -5.10
N SER A 268 8.32 10.04 -3.80
CA SER A 268 8.22 9.00 -2.78
C SER A 268 6.82 8.36 -2.77
N PRO A 269 6.70 7.01 -2.67
CA PRO A 269 5.43 6.31 -2.67
C PRO A 269 4.85 6.21 -1.24
N ASP A 270 4.71 7.34 -0.53
CA ASP A 270 4.39 7.40 0.90
C ASP A 270 3.06 6.72 1.25
N ARG A 271 2.04 6.81 0.36
CA ARG A 271 0.75 6.13 0.56
C ARG A 271 0.88 4.61 0.43
N ALA A 272 1.65 4.16 -0.56
CA ALA A 272 1.90 2.74 -0.76
C ALA A 272 2.78 2.16 0.36
N ASP A 273 3.77 2.91 0.85
CA ASP A 273 4.61 2.50 1.98
C ASP A 273 3.75 2.39 3.27
N ALA A 274 2.83 3.34 3.53
CA ALA A 274 1.88 3.24 4.65
C ALA A 274 0.94 2.03 4.52
N VAL A 275 0.45 1.72 3.31
CA VAL A 275 -0.34 0.51 3.05
C VAL A 275 0.49 -0.74 3.33
N ALA A 276 1.75 -0.78 2.88
CA ALA A 276 2.65 -1.90 3.14
C ALA A 276 2.87 -2.13 4.64
N LEU A 277 3.07 -1.06 5.40
CA LEU A 277 3.15 -1.13 6.85
C LEU A 277 1.84 -1.63 7.48
N SER A 278 0.67 -1.21 6.99
CA SER A 278 -0.62 -1.65 7.53
C SER A 278 -0.88 -3.15 7.35
N CYS A 279 -0.31 -3.76 6.32
CA CYS A 279 -0.39 -5.20 6.05
C CYS A 279 0.62 -6.02 6.86
N TYR A 280 1.69 -5.39 7.36
CA TYR A 280 2.75 -6.10 8.07
C TYR A 280 2.26 -6.73 9.37
N GLN A 281 2.62 -8.00 9.56
CA GLN A 281 2.35 -8.76 10.78
C GLN A 281 3.65 -9.33 11.32
N LYS A 282 4.15 -8.76 12.42
CA LYS A 282 5.29 -9.36 13.11
C LYS A 282 4.84 -10.67 13.75
N LYS A 283 5.28 -11.79 13.19
CA LYS A 283 5.05 -13.11 13.84
C LYS A 283 5.87 -13.19 15.11
N THR A 284 5.22 -13.21 16.27
CA THR A 284 5.85 -13.56 17.54
C THR A 284 5.91 -15.08 17.61
N PHE A 285 7.10 -15.65 17.68
CA PHE A 285 7.27 -17.04 18.08
C PHE A 285 6.80 -17.18 19.54
N ASN A 286 5.63 -17.77 19.74
CA ASN A 286 5.23 -18.24 21.06
C ASN A 286 6.09 -19.46 21.39
N ILE A 287 7.10 -19.30 22.21
CA ILE A 287 7.91 -20.39 22.78
C ILE A 287 7.04 -21.29 23.71
N GLY A 288 5.76 -20.93 23.95
CA GLY A 288 4.87 -21.61 24.88
C GLY A 288 4.17 -22.89 24.37
N SER A 289 4.39 -23.34 23.12
CA SER A 289 3.76 -24.55 22.59
C SER A 289 4.71 -25.77 22.47
N LEU A 290 5.82 -25.74 23.20
CA LEU A 290 6.79 -26.87 23.26
C LEU A 290 6.81 -27.56 24.65
N VAL A 291 5.82 -27.29 25.48
CA VAL A 291 5.64 -28.02 26.77
C VAL A 291 4.18 -28.43 26.85
N ASP A 292 3.87 -29.57 26.28
CA ASP A 292 2.89 -30.55 26.71
C ASP A 292 3.23 -31.92 26.07
#